data_f6af1298c7a32c56a464accf2d600eb3
#
_entry.id   f6af1298c7a32c56a464accf2d600eb3
#
_cell.length_a   1.000
_cell.length_b   1.000
_cell.length_c   1.000
_cell.angle_alpha   90.00
_cell.angle_beta   90.00
_cell.angle_gamma   90.00
#
_symmetry.space_group_name_H-M   'P 1'
#
loop_
_entity.id
_entity.type
_entity.pdbx_description
1 polymer ?
#
loop_
_entity_poly.entity_id
_entity_poly.type
_entity_poly.pdbx_seq_one_letter_code
_entity_poly.pdbx_strand_id
1 'polypeptide(L)'
;MKKTLLLIAVMLAAVMAQAQSKVYFTRDISPEGLVKIYKALGVEATGRVAVKISTGEGGNNHYLKPTLIRNLVDEVNGTIVECCTAYGGSRQDVKKHWQTIHEHGFDSIFAVDIMDEYDQMRIPIQDKKHLKYDIVGGHLANYDFMINLAHFKGHAMGGFGGVLKNASIGVASTAGKAYIHSAGKTDDPELTWTKEYIAAGLTQDLFLESMAAAAQAVHNYMGGRVLYINVMNNMSVDCDCDGSPDAPMLKDMGILASLDPVAVDQACLDKVFNYKGRPGDDNKPLIERINRQHGTYITDYAEKIGLGSKTYILIDIDKK
;
A
#
# COMPACT_ATOMS: atom_id res chain seq x y z
N MET A 1 -51.30 5.08 3.49
CA MET A 1 -50.44 3.90 3.37
C MET A 1 -49.58 3.88 2.11
N LYS A 2 -50.10 3.95 0.88
CA LYS A 2 -49.29 3.93 -0.36
C LYS A 2 -48.27 5.08 -0.49
N LYS A 3 -48.61 6.31 -0.06
CA LYS A 3 -47.70 7.46 -0.08
C LYS A 3 -46.54 7.33 0.95
N THR A 4 -46.83 6.73 2.12
CA THR A 4 -45.83 6.51 3.18
C THR A 4 -44.85 5.42 2.79
N LEU A 5 -45.32 4.35 2.14
CA LEU A 5 -44.43 3.29 1.60
C LEU A 5 -43.51 3.81 0.48
N LEU A 6 -44.02 4.72 -0.37
CA LEU A 6 -43.22 5.31 -1.45
C LEU A 6 -42.13 6.25 -0.90
N LEU A 7 -42.43 7.05 0.15
CA LEU A 7 -41.40 7.85 0.83
C LEU A 7 -40.32 7.02 1.51
N ILE A 8 -40.68 5.90 2.17
CA ILE A 8 -39.75 4.99 2.81
C ILE A 8 -38.88 4.29 1.74
N ALA A 9 -39.46 3.90 0.61
CA ALA A 9 -38.71 3.30 -0.49
C ALA A 9 -37.75 4.30 -1.14
N VAL A 10 -38.13 5.55 -1.29
CA VAL A 10 -37.26 6.63 -1.82
C VAL A 10 -36.16 7.00 -0.82
N MET A 11 -36.45 7.04 0.49
CA MET A 11 -35.42 7.22 1.53
C MET A 11 -34.46 6.03 1.62
N LEU A 12 -34.93 4.79 1.51
CA LEU A 12 -34.07 3.61 1.44
C LEU A 12 -33.20 3.59 0.18
N ALA A 13 -33.75 4.01 -0.97
CA ALA A 13 -32.97 4.14 -2.21
C ALA A 13 -31.94 5.27 -2.15
N ALA A 14 -32.23 6.36 -1.44
CA ALA A 14 -31.27 7.46 -1.22
C ALA A 14 -30.15 7.09 -0.24
N VAL A 15 -30.40 6.20 0.73
CA VAL A 15 -29.37 5.67 1.65
C VAL A 15 -28.47 4.63 0.97
N MET A 16 -28.94 4.00 -0.12
CA MET A 16 -28.17 3.02 -0.89
C MET A 16 -27.34 3.62 -2.03
N ALA A 17 -27.45 4.89 -2.30
CA ALA A 17 -26.55 5.60 -3.21
C ALA A 17 -25.29 6.04 -2.45
N GLN A 18 -24.54 5.08 -1.90
CA GLN A 18 -23.18 5.33 -1.46
C GLN A 18 -22.42 5.80 -2.69
N ALA A 19 -21.95 7.05 -2.69
CA ALA A 19 -21.21 7.58 -3.82
C ALA A 19 -20.06 6.63 -4.15
N GLN A 20 -20.02 6.10 -5.37
CA GLN A 20 -18.97 5.19 -5.80
C GLN A 20 -17.61 5.85 -5.58
N SER A 21 -16.66 5.08 -5.09
CA SER A 21 -15.28 5.54 -4.89
C SER A 21 -14.69 6.02 -6.21
N LYS A 22 -14.04 7.18 -6.20
CA LYS A 22 -13.38 7.73 -7.39
C LYS A 22 -11.94 7.28 -7.42
N VAL A 23 -11.51 6.72 -8.55
CA VAL A 23 -10.10 6.43 -8.83
C VAL A 23 -9.66 7.30 -10.00
N TYR A 24 -8.72 8.17 -9.76
CA TYR A 24 -8.11 9.01 -10.80
C TYR A 24 -6.99 8.24 -11.47
N PHE A 25 -6.79 8.46 -12.76
CA PHE A 25 -5.79 7.79 -13.56
C PHE A 25 -5.11 8.74 -14.53
N THR A 26 -3.78 8.64 -14.63
CA THR A 26 -2.97 9.27 -15.69
C THR A 26 -1.95 8.28 -16.25
N ARG A 27 -1.61 8.43 -17.54
CA ARG A 27 -0.51 7.68 -18.18
C ARG A 27 0.83 8.35 -17.96
N ASP A 28 0.81 9.58 -17.51
CA ASP A 28 2.01 10.38 -17.30
C ASP A 28 2.73 9.95 -16.01
N ILE A 29 3.75 9.10 -16.17
CA ILE A 29 4.64 8.69 -15.08
C ILE A 29 5.86 9.63 -15.08
N SER A 30 5.61 10.86 -14.69
CA SER A 30 6.63 11.88 -14.50
C SER A 30 6.46 12.56 -13.13
N PRO A 31 7.44 13.34 -12.67
CA PRO A 31 7.29 14.16 -11.47
C PRO A 31 6.07 15.08 -11.54
N GLU A 32 5.78 15.64 -12.71
CA GLU A 32 4.62 16.50 -12.99
C GLU A 32 3.31 15.70 -12.97
N GLY A 33 3.31 14.47 -13.52
CA GLY A 33 2.19 13.56 -13.52
C GLY A 33 1.76 13.16 -12.10
N LEU A 34 2.74 12.94 -11.19
CA LEU A 34 2.47 12.69 -9.77
C LEU A 34 1.80 13.88 -9.08
N VAL A 35 2.27 15.10 -9.32
CA VAL A 35 1.63 16.31 -8.77
C VAL A 35 0.23 16.50 -9.37
N LYS A 36 0.08 16.29 -10.67
CA LYS A 36 -1.20 16.42 -11.37
C LYS A 36 -2.26 15.48 -10.76
N ILE A 37 -1.90 14.20 -10.54
CA ILE A 37 -2.85 13.23 -10.01
C ILE A 37 -3.14 13.48 -8.52
N TYR A 38 -2.15 13.90 -7.73
CA TYR A 38 -2.36 14.36 -6.37
C TYR A 38 -3.39 15.49 -6.31
N LYS A 39 -3.23 16.53 -7.14
CA LYS A 39 -4.17 17.66 -7.19
C LYS A 39 -5.57 17.25 -7.65
N ALA A 40 -5.67 16.23 -8.50
CA ALA A 40 -6.98 15.71 -8.95
C ALA A 40 -7.80 15.08 -7.81
N LEU A 41 -7.17 14.63 -6.72
CA LEU A 41 -7.87 14.12 -5.53
C LEU A 41 -8.68 15.21 -4.81
N GLY A 42 -8.34 16.49 -4.98
CA GLY A 42 -9.08 17.62 -4.39
C GLY A 42 -8.94 17.72 -2.87
N VAL A 43 -7.93 17.08 -2.28
CA VAL A 43 -7.62 17.12 -0.84
C VAL A 43 -6.20 17.61 -0.68
N GLU A 44 -6.00 18.60 0.16
CA GLU A 44 -4.68 19.16 0.48
C GLU A 44 -4.08 18.44 1.68
N ALA A 45 -2.84 17.94 1.53
CA ALA A 45 -2.07 17.40 2.63
C ALA A 45 -1.55 18.55 3.50
N THR A 46 -1.92 18.57 4.77
CA THR A 46 -1.59 19.66 5.70
C THR A 46 -0.93 19.16 6.97
N GLY A 47 -0.21 20.05 7.67
CA GLY A 47 0.57 19.71 8.85
C GLY A 47 1.90 19.02 8.50
N ARG A 48 2.37 18.13 9.36
CA ARG A 48 3.54 17.30 9.09
C ARG A 48 3.12 16.12 8.22
N VAL A 49 3.59 16.09 6.98
CA VAL A 49 3.16 15.12 5.98
C VAL A 49 4.18 13.99 5.87
N ALA A 50 3.73 12.76 6.15
CA ALA A 50 4.46 11.54 5.86
C ALA A 50 4.22 11.11 4.41
N VAL A 51 5.27 10.90 3.63
CA VAL A 51 5.19 10.26 2.32
C VAL A 51 5.72 8.83 2.47
N LYS A 52 4.80 7.87 2.63
CA LYS A 52 5.14 6.46 2.85
C LYS A 52 5.45 5.76 1.53
N ILE A 53 6.68 5.34 1.39
CA ILE A 53 7.17 4.60 0.22
C ILE A 53 7.84 3.28 0.62
N SER A 54 8.38 2.54 -0.35
CA SER A 54 9.43 1.55 -0.17
C SER A 54 10.71 2.06 -0.85
N THR A 55 11.78 2.21 -0.08
CA THR A 55 13.08 2.69 -0.60
C THR A 55 13.84 1.61 -1.39
N GLY A 56 13.33 0.37 -1.37
CA GLY A 56 13.93 -0.77 -2.06
C GLY A 56 15.02 -1.46 -1.24
N GLU A 57 15.18 -2.76 -1.43
CA GLU A 57 16.29 -3.55 -0.86
C GLU A 57 17.59 -3.25 -1.60
N GLY A 58 18.74 -3.34 -0.93
CA GLY A 58 20.04 -3.18 -1.57
C GLY A 58 20.20 -4.11 -2.78
N GLY A 59 20.66 -3.58 -3.90
CA GLY A 59 20.74 -4.29 -5.17
C GLY A 59 19.49 -4.21 -6.06
N ASN A 60 18.32 -3.84 -5.49
CA ASN A 60 17.10 -3.60 -6.26
C ASN A 60 17.21 -2.31 -7.07
N ASN A 61 16.72 -2.33 -8.31
CA ASN A 61 16.69 -1.17 -9.21
C ASN A 61 15.28 -0.76 -9.65
N HIS A 62 14.24 -1.44 -9.19
CA HIS A 62 12.86 -1.24 -9.67
C HIS A 62 12.04 -0.29 -8.79
N TYR A 63 12.50 0.02 -7.56
CA TYR A 63 11.80 0.92 -6.64
C TYR A 63 11.55 2.31 -7.24
N LEU A 64 10.60 3.04 -6.68
CA LEU A 64 10.28 4.41 -7.08
C LEU A 64 11.50 5.32 -6.87
N LYS A 65 12.06 5.81 -7.97
CA LYS A 65 13.29 6.63 -7.92
C LYS A 65 13.04 7.98 -7.24
N PRO A 66 14.00 8.47 -6.43
CA PRO A 66 13.91 9.79 -5.81
C PRO A 66 13.55 10.90 -6.79
N THR A 67 14.15 10.87 -7.99
CA THR A 67 13.88 11.85 -9.05
C THR A 67 12.45 11.85 -9.56
N LEU A 68 11.77 10.69 -9.56
CA LEU A 68 10.38 10.58 -9.97
C LEU A 68 9.43 11.22 -8.94
N ILE A 69 9.69 11.00 -7.67
CA ILE A 69 8.76 11.41 -6.60
C ILE A 69 9.01 12.83 -6.09
N ARG A 70 10.10 13.46 -6.52
CA ARG A 70 10.59 14.75 -6.00
C ARG A 70 9.52 15.82 -5.97
N ASN A 71 8.90 16.11 -7.11
CA ASN A 71 7.95 17.21 -7.21
C ASN A 71 6.73 17.02 -6.28
N LEU A 72 6.29 15.76 -6.06
CA LEU A 72 5.21 15.48 -5.13
C LEU A 72 5.64 15.72 -3.69
N VAL A 73 6.83 15.26 -3.29
CA VAL A 73 7.36 15.45 -1.92
C VAL A 73 7.57 16.93 -1.64
N ASP A 74 8.15 17.68 -2.60
CA ASP A 74 8.35 19.13 -2.50
C ASP A 74 6.99 19.88 -2.42
N GLU A 75 5.99 19.49 -3.24
CA GLU A 75 4.65 20.10 -3.27
C GLU A 75 3.95 20.05 -1.91
N VAL A 76 4.14 18.96 -1.16
CA VAL A 76 3.48 18.75 0.13
C VAL A 76 4.39 19.05 1.33
N ASN A 77 5.61 19.51 1.10
CA ASN A 77 6.64 19.66 2.13
C ASN A 77 6.75 18.40 3.00
N GLY A 78 6.83 17.24 2.34
CA GLY A 78 6.72 15.93 2.98
C GLY A 78 8.07 15.39 3.47
N THR A 79 8.00 14.48 4.43
CA THR A 79 9.11 13.62 4.86
C THR A 79 8.88 12.22 4.32
N ILE A 80 9.90 11.62 3.69
CA ILE A 80 9.87 10.21 3.31
C ILE A 80 9.89 9.35 4.56
N VAL A 81 8.96 8.41 4.69
CA VAL A 81 8.90 7.54 5.86
C VAL A 81 8.92 6.06 5.49
N GLU A 82 9.63 5.27 6.29
CA GLU A 82 9.69 3.81 6.23
C GLU A 82 9.83 3.18 7.62
N CYS A 83 9.80 1.84 7.68
CA CYS A 83 10.16 1.03 8.83
C CYS A 83 11.10 -0.10 8.40
N CYS A 84 11.94 -0.57 9.34
CA CYS A 84 12.84 -1.70 9.14
C CYS A 84 12.07 -2.98 8.77
N THR A 85 12.74 -3.92 8.08
CA THR A 85 12.15 -5.21 7.68
C THR A 85 12.23 -6.23 8.81
N ALA A 86 11.35 -7.25 8.76
CA ALA A 86 11.36 -8.37 9.72
C ALA A 86 12.11 -9.61 9.20
N TYR A 87 12.84 -9.48 8.10
CA TYR A 87 13.67 -10.54 7.50
C TYR A 87 15.09 -10.03 7.30
N GLY A 88 16.05 -10.95 7.13
CA GLY A 88 17.44 -10.61 6.86
C GLY A 88 17.63 -9.90 5.52
N GLY A 89 18.34 -8.79 5.52
CA GLY A 89 18.59 -7.98 4.32
C GLY A 89 19.24 -6.65 4.65
N SER A 90 19.30 -5.76 3.67
CA SER A 90 19.93 -4.45 3.80
C SER A 90 19.08 -3.44 4.59
N ARG A 91 17.81 -3.76 4.89
CA ARG A 91 16.90 -2.93 5.69
C ARG A 91 16.44 -3.59 6.98
N GLN A 92 17.13 -4.66 7.43
CA GLN A 92 16.75 -5.43 8.62
C GLN A 92 16.95 -4.67 9.94
N ASP A 93 17.91 -3.74 9.97
CA ASP A 93 18.23 -2.90 11.12
C ASP A 93 18.44 -1.44 10.67
N VAL A 94 18.32 -0.53 11.62
CA VAL A 94 18.39 0.91 11.39
C VAL A 94 19.66 1.33 10.64
N LYS A 95 20.82 0.82 11.07
CA LYS A 95 22.11 1.20 10.47
C LYS A 95 22.20 0.80 9.00
N LYS A 96 21.83 -0.45 8.69
CA LYS A 96 21.83 -0.95 7.32
C LYS A 96 20.77 -0.26 6.47
N HIS A 97 19.60 0.04 7.07
CA HIS A 97 18.53 0.72 6.37
C HIS A 97 18.95 2.15 5.99
N TRP A 98 19.58 2.91 6.89
CA TRP A 98 20.15 4.20 6.55
C TRP A 98 21.21 4.12 5.44
N GLN A 99 22.06 3.09 5.46
CA GLN A 99 23.02 2.85 4.38
C GLN A 99 22.31 2.64 3.03
N THR A 100 21.26 1.82 3.00
CA THR A 100 20.47 1.57 1.78
C THR A 100 19.75 2.83 1.30
N ILE A 101 19.18 3.63 2.20
CA ILE A 101 18.57 4.93 1.89
C ILE A 101 19.60 5.85 1.22
N HIS A 102 20.80 5.90 1.76
CA HIS A 102 21.92 6.69 1.22
C HIS A 102 22.36 6.19 -0.17
N GLU A 103 22.59 4.89 -0.31
CA GLU A 103 23.00 4.28 -1.58
C GLU A 103 21.97 4.49 -2.69
N HIS A 104 20.68 4.52 -2.34
CA HIS A 104 19.58 4.78 -3.25
C HIS A 104 19.31 6.29 -3.47
N GLY A 105 20.01 7.17 -2.75
CA GLY A 105 20.02 8.61 -2.94
C GLY A 105 18.82 9.37 -2.37
N PHE A 106 18.02 8.75 -1.48
CA PHE A 106 16.83 9.40 -0.91
C PHE A 106 17.20 10.55 0.03
N ASP A 107 18.15 10.35 0.93
CA ASP A 107 18.58 11.34 1.93
C ASP A 107 19.37 12.51 1.34
N SER A 108 19.84 12.38 0.10
CA SER A 108 20.47 13.49 -0.63
C SER A 108 19.46 14.51 -1.19
N ILE A 109 18.18 14.15 -1.24
CA ILE A 109 17.11 14.96 -1.84
C ILE A 109 16.03 15.31 -0.82
N PHE A 110 15.74 14.41 0.13
CA PHE A 110 14.61 14.52 1.05
C PHE A 110 15.02 14.45 2.51
N ALA A 111 14.18 14.99 3.39
CA ALA A 111 14.11 14.52 4.76
C ALA A 111 13.56 13.08 4.76
N VAL A 112 14.24 12.18 5.47
CA VAL A 112 13.86 10.77 5.58
C VAL A 112 13.76 10.41 7.06
N ASP A 113 12.78 9.57 7.41
CA ASP A 113 12.53 9.09 8.77
C ASP A 113 12.26 7.58 8.76
N ILE A 114 13.08 6.81 9.47
CA ILE A 114 12.79 5.41 9.79
C ILE A 114 11.93 5.41 11.04
N MET A 115 10.62 5.24 10.88
CA MET A 115 9.63 5.46 11.94
C MET A 115 9.79 4.54 13.15
N ASP A 116 10.44 3.39 13.00
CA ASP A 116 10.76 2.44 14.08
C ASP A 116 12.23 2.48 14.51
N GLU A 117 12.94 3.59 14.23
CA GLU A 117 14.36 3.76 14.58
C GLU A 117 14.62 3.65 16.08
N TYR A 118 13.77 4.29 16.89
CA TYR A 118 13.97 4.36 18.36
C TYR A 118 12.90 3.59 19.13
N ASP A 119 11.66 3.56 18.63
CA ASP A 119 10.54 2.96 19.33
C ASP A 119 9.44 2.46 18.37
N GLN A 120 8.48 1.79 18.95
CA GLN A 120 7.28 1.33 18.29
C GLN A 120 6.07 1.58 19.17
N MET A 121 4.90 1.72 18.57
CA MET A 121 3.67 1.90 19.34
C MET A 121 2.59 0.94 18.89
N ARG A 122 1.66 0.63 19.81
CA ARG A 122 0.46 -0.14 19.52
C ARG A 122 -0.68 0.80 19.22
N ILE A 123 -1.32 0.61 18.06
CA ILE A 123 -2.52 1.34 17.68
C ILE A 123 -3.75 0.44 17.73
N PRO A 124 -4.95 1.01 18.01
CA PRO A 124 -6.19 0.24 18.04
C PRO A 124 -6.50 -0.39 16.69
N ILE A 125 -6.98 -1.62 16.71
CA ILE A 125 -7.48 -2.32 15.55
C ILE A 125 -9.00 -2.52 15.67
N GLN A 126 -9.74 -2.31 14.60
CA GLN A 126 -11.19 -2.46 14.57
C GLN A 126 -11.58 -3.92 14.34
N ASP A 127 -11.04 -4.55 13.32
CA ASP A 127 -11.23 -5.98 13.07
C ASP A 127 -10.28 -6.83 13.91
N LYS A 128 -10.80 -7.37 15.01
CA LYS A 128 -10.05 -8.17 15.99
C LYS A 128 -10.07 -9.67 15.70
N LYS A 129 -10.35 -10.08 14.47
CA LYS A 129 -10.42 -11.52 14.12
C LYS A 129 -9.10 -12.24 14.36
N HIS A 130 -7.98 -11.62 14.00
CA HIS A 130 -6.65 -12.19 14.14
C HIS A 130 -5.73 -11.35 15.02
N LEU A 131 -5.74 -10.04 14.83
CA LEU A 131 -4.87 -9.10 15.54
C LEU A 131 -5.65 -8.45 16.70
N LYS A 132 -4.99 -8.25 17.84
CA LYS A 132 -5.55 -7.51 18.98
C LYS A 132 -5.30 -6.01 18.89
N TYR A 133 -4.22 -5.64 18.27
CA TYR A 133 -3.72 -4.28 18.00
C TYR A 133 -2.81 -4.36 16.76
N ASP A 134 -2.45 -3.24 16.20
CA ASP A 134 -1.34 -3.17 15.25
C ASP A 134 -0.11 -2.58 15.93
N ILE A 135 1.11 -2.96 15.49
CA ILE A 135 2.37 -2.47 16.04
C ILE A 135 3.09 -1.71 14.91
N VAL A 136 3.11 -0.41 15.02
CA VAL A 136 3.66 0.50 14.01
C VAL A 136 4.92 1.20 14.51
N GLY A 137 5.69 1.80 13.60
CA GLY A 137 6.80 2.65 14.00
C GLY A 137 6.33 3.80 14.90
N GLY A 138 7.03 4.07 15.99
CA GLY A 138 6.63 5.05 17.00
C GLY A 138 6.53 6.47 16.45
N HIS A 139 7.40 6.81 15.48
CA HIS A 139 7.39 8.12 14.83
C HIS A 139 6.14 8.39 13.97
N LEU A 140 5.28 7.41 13.69
CA LEU A 140 3.99 7.65 13.04
C LEU A 140 3.17 8.71 13.80
N ALA A 141 3.30 8.79 15.14
CA ALA A 141 2.66 9.80 15.97
C ALA A 141 3.11 11.26 15.67
N ASN A 142 4.22 11.42 14.95
CA ASN A 142 4.74 12.73 14.60
C ASN A 142 4.06 13.35 13.38
N TYR A 143 3.22 12.62 12.66
CA TYR A 143 2.65 13.05 11.39
C TYR A 143 1.15 13.34 11.50
N ASP A 144 0.72 14.39 10.83
CA ASP A 144 -0.67 14.83 10.81
C ASP A 144 -1.42 14.32 9.59
N PHE A 145 -0.70 14.01 8.49
CA PHE A 145 -1.23 13.54 7.22
C PHE A 145 -0.29 12.49 6.60
N MET A 146 -0.83 11.53 5.86
CA MET A 146 -0.03 10.54 5.13
C MET A 146 -0.38 10.52 3.64
N ILE A 147 0.64 10.54 2.80
CA ILE A 147 0.54 10.13 1.39
C ILE A 147 1.12 8.71 1.30
N ASN A 148 0.25 7.74 1.13
CA ASN A 148 0.65 6.36 0.89
C ASN A 148 0.98 6.21 -0.61
N LEU A 149 2.25 6.38 -0.95
CA LEU A 149 2.79 6.32 -2.30
C LEU A 149 3.42 4.96 -2.55
N ALA A 150 2.66 4.05 -3.14
CA ALA A 150 3.10 2.70 -3.38
C ALA A 150 3.57 2.47 -4.82
N HIS A 151 4.61 1.69 -4.97
CA HIS A 151 5.00 1.07 -6.23
C HIS A 151 4.15 -0.21 -6.39
N PHE A 152 3.30 -0.28 -7.43
CA PHE A 152 2.46 -1.45 -7.68
C PHE A 152 3.23 -2.51 -8.49
N LYS A 153 3.31 -3.73 -7.97
CA LYS A 153 4.06 -4.86 -8.56
C LYS A 153 3.65 -6.18 -7.93
N GLY A 154 4.25 -7.29 -8.38
CA GLY A 154 4.11 -8.59 -7.71
C GLY A 154 4.70 -8.60 -6.30
N HIS A 155 4.33 -9.62 -5.53
CA HIS A 155 4.89 -9.87 -4.20
C HIS A 155 4.89 -11.36 -3.87
N ALA A 156 6.00 -11.84 -3.31
CA ALA A 156 6.21 -13.27 -3.05
C ALA A 156 5.13 -13.87 -2.12
N MET A 157 4.73 -13.14 -1.07
CA MET A 157 3.76 -13.62 -0.08
C MET A 157 2.34 -13.06 -0.29
N GLY A 158 2.18 -11.78 -0.61
CA GLY A 158 0.86 -11.15 -0.76
C GLY A 158 0.25 -11.25 -2.15
N GLY A 159 0.97 -11.86 -3.13
CA GLY A 159 0.55 -11.91 -4.51
C GLY A 159 0.88 -10.62 -5.27
N PHE A 160 0.50 -9.47 -4.73
CA PHE A 160 0.89 -8.14 -5.20
C PHE A 160 1.23 -7.21 -4.04
N GLY A 161 1.93 -6.13 -4.36
CA GLY A 161 2.20 -5.01 -3.47
C GLY A 161 1.56 -3.75 -4.04
N GLY A 162 0.62 -3.17 -3.30
CA GLY A 162 -0.04 -1.90 -3.58
C GLY A 162 -0.19 -1.10 -2.29
N VAL A 163 -1.16 -0.16 -2.26
CA VAL A 163 -1.35 0.73 -1.11
C VAL A 163 -1.81 -0.01 0.16
N LEU A 164 -2.60 -1.10 0.04
CA LEU A 164 -3.01 -1.89 1.20
C LEU A 164 -1.80 -2.53 1.90
N LYS A 165 -0.88 -3.13 1.12
CA LYS A 165 0.37 -3.66 1.66
C LYS A 165 1.27 -2.57 2.23
N ASN A 166 1.37 -1.43 1.55
CA ASN A 166 2.21 -0.33 2.00
C ASN A 166 1.67 0.33 3.28
N ALA A 167 0.35 0.39 3.46
CA ALA A 167 -0.28 0.86 4.70
C ALA A 167 -0.13 -0.12 5.85
N SER A 168 -0.19 -1.44 5.60
CA SER A 168 -0.05 -2.47 6.63
C SER A 168 1.42 -2.78 6.92
N ILE A 169 2.01 -3.66 6.11
CA ILE A 169 3.40 -4.12 6.29
C ILE A 169 4.39 -2.95 6.22
N GLY A 170 4.14 -1.94 5.38
CA GLY A 170 5.05 -0.81 5.21
C GLY A 170 5.14 0.11 6.44
N VAL A 171 4.05 0.29 7.18
CA VAL A 171 3.97 1.16 8.37
C VAL A 171 4.26 0.39 9.67
N ALA A 172 4.04 -0.93 9.66
CA ALA A 172 4.35 -1.78 10.81
C ALA A 172 5.85 -1.74 11.14
N SER A 173 6.19 -1.72 12.44
CA SER A 173 7.56 -1.95 12.91
C SER A 173 8.03 -3.38 12.58
N THR A 174 9.30 -3.68 12.84
CA THR A 174 9.83 -5.05 12.69
C THR A 174 8.97 -6.07 13.44
N ALA A 175 8.60 -5.80 14.69
CA ALA A 175 7.70 -6.64 15.48
C ALA A 175 6.27 -6.68 14.92
N GLY A 176 5.77 -5.54 14.43
CA GLY A 176 4.46 -5.45 13.79
C GLY A 176 4.35 -6.26 12.51
N LYS A 177 5.41 -6.24 11.69
CA LYS A 177 5.49 -7.11 10.51
C LYS A 177 5.42 -8.59 10.89
N ALA A 178 6.16 -9.01 11.93
CA ALA A 178 6.09 -10.37 12.45
C ALA A 178 4.67 -10.72 12.93
N TYR A 179 4.03 -9.80 13.65
CA TYR A 179 2.68 -9.97 14.19
C TYR A 179 1.63 -10.11 13.08
N ILE A 180 1.71 -9.31 12.01
CA ILE A 180 0.82 -9.40 10.86
C ILE A 180 1.05 -10.72 10.10
N HIS A 181 2.32 -11.08 9.80
CA HIS A 181 2.65 -12.30 9.07
C HIS A 181 2.25 -13.57 9.83
N SER A 182 2.27 -13.53 11.15
CA SER A 182 1.87 -14.64 12.01
C SER A 182 0.37 -14.66 12.34
N ALA A 183 -0.43 -13.77 11.77
CA ALA A 183 -1.84 -13.61 12.11
C ALA A 183 -2.06 -13.46 13.64
N GLY A 184 -1.26 -12.61 14.27
CA GLY A 184 -1.36 -12.28 15.68
C GLY A 184 -0.80 -13.31 16.66
N LYS A 185 -0.06 -14.32 16.18
CA LYS A 185 0.48 -15.38 17.05
C LYS A 185 1.80 -15.00 17.72
N THR A 186 2.64 -14.24 17.06
CA THR A 186 3.92 -13.73 17.61
C THR A 186 4.26 -12.37 17.04
N ASP A 187 4.91 -11.54 17.81
CA ASP A 187 5.57 -10.30 17.41
C ASP A 187 7.10 -10.44 17.37
N ASP A 188 7.60 -11.68 17.51
CA ASP A 188 9.02 -12.00 17.40
C ASP A 188 9.37 -12.36 15.94
N PRO A 189 10.20 -11.54 15.26
CA PRO A 189 10.60 -11.81 13.88
C PRO A 189 11.41 -13.09 13.71
N GLU A 190 12.20 -13.52 14.72
CA GLU A 190 12.97 -14.75 14.62
C GLU A 190 12.07 -15.99 14.63
N LEU A 191 10.97 -15.97 15.39
CA LEU A 191 10.00 -17.07 15.42
C LEU A 191 9.13 -17.10 14.16
N THR A 192 8.78 -15.95 13.60
CA THR A 192 7.83 -15.84 12.46
C THR A 192 8.29 -16.63 11.24
N TRP A 193 9.59 -16.76 11.02
CA TRP A 193 10.17 -17.42 9.84
C TRP A 193 10.62 -18.86 10.10
N THR A 194 10.38 -19.43 11.29
CA THR A 194 10.70 -20.84 11.57
C THR A 194 9.71 -21.77 10.88
N LYS A 195 10.21 -22.95 10.44
CA LYS A 195 9.38 -23.97 9.79
C LYS A 195 8.22 -24.43 10.67
N GLU A 196 8.49 -24.58 11.98
CA GLU A 196 7.48 -24.98 12.97
C GLU A 196 6.35 -23.95 13.06
N TYR A 197 6.71 -22.69 13.01
CA TYR A 197 5.73 -21.60 13.12
C TYR A 197 4.88 -21.47 11.86
N ILE A 198 5.50 -21.55 10.68
CA ILE A 198 4.81 -21.57 9.39
C ILE A 198 3.89 -22.79 9.27
N ALA A 199 4.34 -23.97 9.75
CA ALA A 199 3.57 -25.21 9.76
C ALA A 199 2.38 -25.19 10.76
N ALA A 200 2.34 -24.27 11.71
CA ALA A 200 1.33 -24.22 12.79
C ALA A 200 -0.06 -23.73 12.33
N GLY A 201 -0.44 -23.96 11.08
CA GLY A 201 -1.77 -23.67 10.55
C GLY A 201 -1.97 -22.21 10.09
N LEU A 202 -0.90 -21.53 9.71
CA LEU A 202 -1.00 -20.23 9.02
C LEU A 202 -1.40 -20.49 7.58
N THR A 203 -2.59 -20.06 7.21
CA THR A 203 -3.02 -20.06 5.81
C THR A 203 -2.75 -18.71 5.17
N GLN A 204 -2.69 -18.70 3.85
CA GLN A 204 -2.54 -17.48 3.07
C GLN A 204 -3.63 -16.45 3.40
N ASP A 205 -4.87 -16.89 3.56
CA ASP A 205 -6.01 -16.01 3.86
C ASP A 205 -5.88 -15.32 5.22
N LEU A 206 -5.38 -16.01 6.25
CA LEU A 206 -5.13 -15.42 7.58
C LEU A 206 -4.14 -14.26 7.50
N PHE A 207 -3.11 -14.38 6.67
CA PHE A 207 -2.14 -13.31 6.45
C PHE A 207 -2.77 -12.12 5.70
N LEU A 208 -3.53 -12.38 4.63
CA LEU A 208 -4.20 -11.33 3.86
C LEU A 208 -5.27 -10.59 4.67
N GLU A 209 -6.04 -11.31 5.48
CA GLU A 209 -7.00 -10.73 6.43
C GLU A 209 -6.30 -9.85 7.47
N SER A 210 -5.17 -10.32 8.02
CA SER A 210 -4.37 -9.54 8.97
C SER A 210 -3.78 -8.27 8.34
N MET A 211 -3.31 -8.36 7.09
CA MET A 211 -2.87 -7.18 6.35
C MET A 211 -3.99 -6.16 6.14
N ALA A 212 -5.19 -6.61 5.75
CA ALA A 212 -6.33 -5.71 5.57
C ALA A 212 -6.73 -5.03 6.88
N ALA A 213 -6.76 -5.78 7.99
CA ALA A 213 -7.05 -5.25 9.32
C ALA A 213 -6.01 -4.22 9.80
N ALA A 214 -4.72 -4.48 9.56
CA ALA A 214 -3.64 -3.54 9.87
C ALA A 214 -3.70 -2.27 9.01
N ALA A 215 -3.99 -2.39 7.70
CA ALA A 215 -4.20 -1.23 6.83
C ALA A 215 -5.38 -0.37 7.31
N GLN A 216 -6.48 -1.00 7.77
CA GLN A 216 -7.61 -0.30 8.37
C GLN A 216 -7.21 0.41 9.67
N ALA A 217 -6.38 -0.22 10.51
CA ALA A 217 -5.91 0.39 11.76
C ALA A 217 -5.12 1.67 11.49
N VAL A 218 -4.20 1.66 10.52
CA VAL A 218 -3.43 2.85 10.12
C VAL A 218 -4.34 3.94 9.55
N HIS A 219 -5.28 3.59 8.65
CA HIS A 219 -6.26 4.54 8.12
C HIS A 219 -7.06 5.23 9.24
N ASN A 220 -7.56 4.44 10.18
CA ASN A 220 -8.36 4.93 11.31
C ASN A 220 -7.52 5.76 12.28
N TYR A 221 -6.28 5.35 12.57
CA TYR A 221 -5.35 6.10 13.42
C TYR A 221 -5.05 7.49 12.85
N MET A 222 -4.84 7.58 11.56
CA MET A 222 -4.66 8.85 10.86
C MET A 222 -5.97 9.67 10.72
N GLY A 223 -7.09 9.15 11.21
CA GLY A 223 -8.40 9.83 11.14
C GLY A 223 -8.88 10.07 9.70
N GLY A 224 -8.55 9.18 8.77
CA GLY A 224 -8.86 9.30 7.35
C GLY A 224 -8.01 10.34 6.59
N ARG A 225 -7.05 10.97 7.24
CA ARG A 225 -6.10 11.90 6.59
C ARG A 225 -5.00 11.13 5.90
N VAL A 226 -5.39 10.32 4.93
CA VAL A 226 -4.52 9.50 4.09
C VAL A 226 -4.96 9.61 2.64
N LEU A 227 -4.03 9.84 1.73
CA LEU A 227 -4.22 9.65 0.30
C LEU A 227 -3.50 8.36 -0.15
N TYR A 228 -4.01 7.76 -1.21
CA TYR A 228 -3.49 6.51 -1.74
C TYR A 228 -3.12 6.68 -3.21
N ILE A 229 -1.85 6.44 -3.53
CA ILE A 229 -1.31 6.55 -4.89
C ILE A 229 -0.54 5.27 -5.22
N ASN A 230 -0.90 4.60 -6.30
CA ASN A 230 -0.16 3.50 -6.90
C ASN A 230 0.53 3.94 -8.18
N VAL A 231 1.84 3.74 -8.28
CA VAL A 231 2.60 3.92 -9.51
C VAL A 231 2.84 2.55 -10.15
N MET A 232 2.34 2.36 -11.36
CA MET A 232 2.43 1.11 -12.12
C MET A 232 3.53 1.21 -13.17
N ASN A 233 4.78 1.25 -12.72
CA ASN A 233 5.98 1.25 -13.55
C ASN A 233 6.94 0.15 -13.11
N ASN A 234 7.86 -0.26 -13.96
CA ASN A 234 8.85 -1.30 -13.66
C ASN A 234 8.25 -2.54 -12.99
N MET A 235 7.06 -2.95 -13.42
CA MET A 235 6.32 -4.04 -12.76
C MET A 235 6.95 -5.39 -13.02
N SER A 236 7.49 -6.01 -11.97
CA SER A 236 7.97 -7.39 -11.98
C SER A 236 7.09 -8.29 -11.09
N VAL A 237 7.33 -9.59 -11.11
CA VAL A 237 6.68 -10.55 -10.20
C VAL A 237 7.18 -10.42 -8.76
N ASP A 238 8.37 -9.82 -8.59
CA ASP A 238 8.99 -9.60 -7.30
C ASP A 238 8.78 -8.17 -6.83
N CYS A 239 8.96 -7.96 -5.54
CA CYS A 239 8.75 -6.63 -4.97
C CYS A 239 10.07 -5.91 -4.69
N ASP A 240 9.98 -4.63 -4.32
CA ASP A 240 11.14 -3.83 -3.91
C ASP A 240 11.87 -4.39 -2.68
N CYS A 241 11.29 -5.40 -2.03
CA CYS A 241 11.90 -6.10 -0.90
C CYS A 241 12.82 -7.27 -1.32
N ASP A 242 12.98 -7.51 -2.61
CA ASP A 242 13.93 -8.46 -3.18
C ASP A 242 15.15 -7.68 -3.72
N GLY A 243 16.36 -8.05 -3.27
CA GLY A 243 17.59 -7.42 -3.72
C GLY A 243 18.03 -7.82 -5.14
N SER A 244 17.43 -8.88 -5.69
CA SER A 244 17.71 -9.40 -7.04
C SER A 244 16.42 -9.77 -7.77
N PRO A 245 15.48 -8.81 -7.93
CA PRO A 245 14.19 -9.08 -8.52
C PRO A 245 14.32 -9.44 -10.00
N ASP A 246 13.38 -10.26 -10.49
CA ASP A 246 13.22 -10.50 -11.92
C ASP A 246 13.00 -9.19 -12.68
N ALA A 247 13.46 -9.15 -13.93
CA ALA A 247 13.26 -7.99 -14.80
C ALA A 247 11.77 -7.64 -14.94
N PRO A 248 11.42 -6.35 -15.06
CA PRO A 248 10.06 -5.95 -15.35
C PRO A 248 9.56 -6.57 -16.65
N MET A 249 8.39 -7.20 -16.60
CA MET A 249 7.80 -7.91 -17.75
C MET A 249 6.58 -7.20 -18.33
N LEU A 250 6.05 -6.23 -17.61
CA LEU A 250 4.99 -5.36 -18.06
C LEU A 250 5.53 -3.96 -18.31
N LYS A 251 5.09 -3.35 -19.40
CA LYS A 251 5.32 -1.92 -19.63
C LYS A 251 4.55 -1.09 -18.62
N ASP A 252 5.08 0.08 -18.38
CA ASP A 252 4.48 1.09 -17.52
C ASP A 252 3.04 1.38 -17.95
N MET A 253 2.12 1.36 -16.97
CA MET A 253 0.68 1.52 -17.23
C MET A 253 0.17 2.92 -16.84
N GLY A 254 0.81 3.57 -15.87
CA GLY A 254 0.38 4.88 -15.38
C GLY A 254 0.36 4.98 -13.86
N ILE A 255 -0.29 6.02 -13.38
CA ILE A 255 -0.47 6.30 -11.95
C ILE A 255 -1.97 6.31 -11.65
N LEU A 256 -2.35 5.67 -10.55
CA LEU A 256 -3.71 5.67 -10.04
C LEU A 256 -3.74 6.27 -8.63
N ALA A 257 -4.77 7.06 -8.33
CA ALA A 257 -4.93 7.67 -7.02
C ALA A 257 -6.38 7.68 -6.56
N SER A 258 -6.60 7.49 -5.26
CA SER A 258 -7.93 7.54 -4.63
C SER A 258 -7.82 7.95 -3.16
N LEU A 259 -8.94 8.36 -2.58
CA LEU A 259 -9.12 8.45 -1.12
C LEU A 259 -9.52 7.09 -0.52
N ASP A 260 -9.84 6.11 -1.35
CA ASP A 260 -10.24 4.76 -0.99
C ASP A 260 -9.12 3.78 -1.38
N PRO A 261 -8.45 3.14 -0.39
CA PRO A 261 -7.34 2.23 -0.66
C PRO A 261 -7.77 0.94 -1.36
N VAL A 262 -8.99 0.47 -1.10
CA VAL A 262 -9.52 -0.75 -1.73
C VAL A 262 -9.80 -0.49 -3.21
N ALA A 263 -10.42 0.65 -3.51
CA ALA A 263 -10.74 1.06 -4.87
C ALA A 263 -9.50 1.20 -5.76
N VAL A 264 -8.43 1.84 -5.24
CA VAL A 264 -7.22 2.06 -6.04
C VAL A 264 -6.44 0.77 -6.27
N ASP A 265 -6.32 -0.12 -5.28
CA ASP A 265 -5.68 -1.43 -5.46
C ASP A 265 -6.50 -2.32 -6.42
N GLN A 266 -7.84 -2.32 -6.28
CA GLN A 266 -8.73 -3.03 -7.20
C GLN A 266 -8.58 -2.52 -8.64
N ALA A 267 -8.52 -1.21 -8.84
CA ALA A 267 -8.34 -0.63 -10.17
C ALA A 267 -7.00 -0.99 -10.80
N CYS A 268 -5.93 -1.12 -10.00
CA CYS A 268 -4.63 -1.62 -10.47
C CYS A 268 -4.72 -3.10 -10.86
N LEU A 269 -5.35 -3.94 -10.04
CA LEU A 269 -5.60 -5.35 -10.38
C LEU A 269 -6.38 -5.48 -11.69
N ASP A 270 -7.48 -4.73 -11.85
CA ASP A 270 -8.28 -4.75 -13.07
C ASP A 270 -7.46 -4.36 -14.30
N LYS A 271 -6.54 -3.39 -14.18
CA LYS A 271 -5.62 -3.04 -15.27
C LYS A 271 -4.67 -4.17 -15.61
N VAL A 272 -4.13 -4.89 -14.63
CA VAL A 272 -3.24 -6.04 -14.86
C VAL A 272 -4.01 -7.21 -15.50
N PHE A 273 -5.17 -7.56 -14.95
CA PHE A 273 -5.96 -8.70 -15.44
C PHE A 273 -6.57 -8.48 -16.81
N ASN A 274 -6.97 -7.24 -17.13
CA ASN A 274 -7.56 -6.87 -18.41
C ASN A 274 -6.53 -6.36 -19.44
N TYR A 275 -5.24 -6.41 -19.11
CA TYR A 275 -4.19 -5.92 -20.00
C TYR A 275 -4.13 -6.75 -21.29
N LYS A 276 -4.36 -6.09 -22.42
CA LYS A 276 -4.24 -6.68 -23.75
C LYS A 276 -2.86 -6.36 -24.30
N GLY A 277 -1.89 -7.19 -23.99
CA GLY A 277 -0.46 -6.99 -24.21
C GLY A 277 -0.07 -6.33 -25.53
N ARG A 278 1.04 -5.60 -25.51
CA ARG A 278 1.78 -5.19 -26.69
C ARG A 278 2.86 -6.24 -26.97
N PRO A 279 3.40 -6.33 -28.19
CA PRO A 279 4.53 -7.23 -28.45
C PRO A 279 5.66 -6.99 -27.41
N GLY A 280 6.08 -8.04 -26.72
CA GLY A 280 7.12 -7.99 -25.70
C GLY A 280 6.64 -7.74 -24.28
N ASP A 281 5.33 -7.56 -24.03
CA ASP A 281 4.75 -7.48 -22.69
C ASP A 281 4.09 -8.82 -22.32
N ASP A 282 4.27 -9.27 -21.09
CA ASP A 282 3.59 -10.46 -20.57
C ASP A 282 3.06 -10.21 -19.15
N ASN A 283 1.73 -10.21 -19.01
CA ASN A 283 1.07 -10.08 -17.71
C ASN A 283 0.84 -11.43 -17.01
N LYS A 284 1.03 -12.56 -17.72
CA LYS A 284 0.73 -13.88 -17.19
C LYS A 284 1.52 -14.23 -15.92
N PRO A 285 2.84 -14.02 -15.86
CA PRO A 285 3.60 -14.36 -14.65
C PRO A 285 3.13 -13.58 -13.43
N LEU A 286 2.76 -12.30 -13.61
CA LEU A 286 2.21 -11.48 -12.51
C LEU A 286 0.82 -11.98 -12.10
N ILE A 287 -0.06 -12.30 -13.05
CA ILE A 287 -1.37 -12.88 -12.78
C ILE A 287 -1.23 -14.24 -12.06
N GLU A 288 -0.32 -15.09 -12.50
CA GLU A 288 -0.05 -16.38 -11.87
C GLU A 288 0.47 -16.20 -10.43
N ARG A 289 1.34 -15.23 -10.19
CA ARG A 289 1.81 -14.88 -8.84
C ARG A 289 0.64 -14.43 -7.96
N ILE A 290 -0.20 -13.52 -8.45
CA ILE A 290 -1.38 -13.01 -7.73
C ILE A 290 -2.34 -14.16 -7.41
N ASN A 291 -2.67 -15.01 -8.38
CA ASN A 291 -3.59 -16.13 -8.20
C ASN A 291 -3.01 -17.18 -7.23
N ARG A 292 -1.75 -17.56 -7.38
CA ARG A 292 -1.08 -18.55 -6.52
C ARG A 292 -1.09 -18.12 -5.06
N GLN A 293 -0.98 -16.84 -4.79
CA GLN A 293 -0.98 -16.27 -3.45
C GLN A 293 -2.37 -15.79 -3.01
N HIS A 294 -3.44 -16.15 -3.75
CA HIS A 294 -4.80 -15.68 -3.47
C HIS A 294 -4.86 -14.15 -3.28
N GLY A 295 -3.98 -13.41 -3.98
CA GLY A 295 -3.67 -12.01 -3.68
C GLY A 295 -4.87 -11.06 -3.78
N THR A 296 -5.86 -11.33 -4.66
CA THR A 296 -7.08 -10.51 -4.77
C THR A 296 -7.94 -10.54 -3.52
N TYR A 297 -7.82 -11.59 -2.68
CA TYR A 297 -8.60 -11.73 -1.45
C TYR A 297 -8.38 -10.60 -0.45
N ILE A 298 -7.23 -9.93 -0.48
CA ILE A 298 -7.00 -8.76 0.40
C ILE A 298 -8.02 -7.64 0.12
N THR A 299 -8.36 -7.37 -1.16
CA THR A 299 -9.36 -6.36 -1.51
C THR A 299 -10.77 -6.79 -1.13
N ASP A 300 -11.10 -8.08 -1.24
CA ASP A 300 -12.38 -8.64 -0.80
C ASP A 300 -12.56 -8.49 0.71
N TYR A 301 -11.51 -8.83 1.46
CA TYR A 301 -11.58 -8.74 2.92
C TYR A 301 -11.55 -7.30 3.42
N ALA A 302 -10.75 -6.44 2.82
CA ALA A 302 -10.70 -5.00 3.15
C ALA A 302 -12.07 -4.31 2.92
N GLU A 303 -12.78 -4.65 1.83
CA GLU A 303 -14.16 -4.20 1.61
C GLU A 303 -15.10 -4.77 2.68
N LYS A 304 -15.01 -6.07 2.97
CA LYS A 304 -15.83 -6.75 3.98
C LYS A 304 -15.73 -6.11 5.37
N ILE A 305 -14.54 -5.67 5.78
CA ILE A 305 -14.33 -5.00 7.07
C ILE A 305 -14.61 -3.49 7.03
N GLY A 306 -15.03 -2.95 5.88
CA GLY A 306 -15.45 -1.56 5.73
C GLY A 306 -14.30 -0.55 5.56
N LEU A 307 -13.11 -0.97 5.11
CA LEU A 307 -12.01 -0.05 4.83
C LEU A 307 -12.23 0.77 3.55
N GLY A 308 -12.96 0.23 2.59
CA GLY A 308 -13.25 0.88 1.31
C GLY A 308 -14.17 0.03 0.45
N SER A 309 -14.22 0.30 -0.86
CA SER A 309 -15.06 -0.43 -1.81
C SER A 309 -14.29 -0.87 -3.05
N LYS A 310 -14.56 -2.08 -3.53
CA LYS A 310 -14.06 -2.59 -4.81
C LYS A 310 -14.78 -1.96 -6.01
N THR A 311 -15.96 -1.36 -5.77
CA THR A 311 -16.73 -0.68 -6.80
C THR A 311 -16.29 0.77 -6.91
N TYR A 312 -15.82 1.17 -8.09
CA TYR A 312 -15.26 2.50 -8.31
C TYR A 312 -15.61 3.08 -9.68
N ILE A 313 -15.46 4.40 -9.82
CA ILE A 313 -15.47 5.11 -11.09
C ILE A 313 -14.04 5.50 -11.45
N LEU A 314 -13.56 5.05 -12.62
CA LEU A 314 -12.25 5.44 -13.14
C LEU A 314 -12.36 6.78 -13.88
N ILE A 315 -11.60 7.77 -13.41
CA ILE A 315 -11.54 9.12 -13.99
C ILE A 315 -10.17 9.29 -14.66
N ASP A 316 -10.14 9.22 -15.99
CA ASP A 316 -8.95 9.46 -16.80
C ASP A 316 -8.72 10.98 -16.90
N ILE A 317 -7.70 11.50 -16.17
CA ILE A 317 -7.41 12.94 -16.12
C ILE A 317 -6.56 13.44 -17.29
N ASP A 318 -6.18 12.55 -18.22
CA ASP A 318 -5.51 12.92 -19.48
C ASP A 318 -6.52 13.25 -20.57
N LYS A 319 -7.77 12.83 -20.41
CA LYS A 319 -8.86 13.20 -21.31
C LYS A 319 -9.38 14.60 -20.95
N LYS A 320 -9.39 15.48 -21.94
CA LYS A 320 -10.01 16.81 -21.84
C LYS A 320 -11.51 16.71 -21.96
#